data_eb27646b5c8d83035881cf84c0d73b35
#
_entry.id   eb27646b5c8d83035881cf84c0d73b35
#
_cell.length_a   1.000
_cell.length_b   1.000
_cell.length_c   1.000
_cell.angle_alpha   90.00
_cell.angle_beta   90.00
_cell.angle_gamma   90.00
#
_symmetry.space_group_name_H-M   'P 1'
#
loop_
_entity.id
_entity.type
_entity.pdbx_description
1 polymer ?
#
loop_
_entity_poly.entity_id
_entity_poly.type
_entity_poly.pdbx_seq_one_letter_code
_entity_poly.pdbx_strand_id
1 'polypeptide(L)'
;WDLPDIAAGDALGSCVFNLAILIVVDFMLRGEPVYSRANRGHIISGGFGIVLIGFVALTIMVDQNGGGLRLGHIGISTPIMLLLYVGAMRTVFVYERDHREQFSEDVARRHPDVTLAMAARRYAAAAAAIAVAGVALPFAGSAIADIMGWNRTFVGTLLIAGATSLPELVVTIAAVRYGALNMAVAGLLGSNLFNMLILAIEDGLYLPGPL
;
A
#
# COMPACT_ATOMS: atom_id res chain seq x y z
N TRP A 1 -17.14 -6.78 13.51
CA TRP A 1 -16.42 -7.44 12.42
C TRP A 1 -15.16 -8.08 13.01
N ASP A 2 -15.18 -9.39 13.27
CA ASP A 2 -14.05 -10.11 13.86
C ASP A 2 -13.19 -10.76 12.76
N LEU A 3 -12.48 -9.93 11.99
CA LEU A 3 -11.58 -10.41 10.93
C LEU A 3 -10.18 -9.74 11.00
N PRO A 4 -9.58 -9.54 12.21
CA PRO A 4 -8.31 -8.85 12.32
C PRO A 4 -7.17 -9.57 11.57
N ASP A 5 -7.17 -10.92 11.62
CA ASP A 5 -6.15 -11.73 10.92
C ASP A 5 -6.19 -11.58 9.40
N ILE A 6 -7.40 -11.40 8.83
CA ILE A 6 -7.56 -11.16 7.38
C ILE A 6 -7.09 -9.76 7.05
N ALA A 7 -7.44 -8.74 7.84
CA ALA A 7 -7.08 -7.36 7.61
C ALA A 7 -5.56 -7.15 7.70
N ALA A 8 -4.93 -7.65 8.77
CA ALA A 8 -3.47 -7.61 8.91
C ALA A 8 -2.77 -8.39 7.79
N GLY A 9 -3.31 -9.55 7.42
CA GLY A 9 -2.81 -10.36 6.30
C GLY A 9 -2.90 -9.64 4.97
N ASP A 10 -4.01 -8.94 4.69
CA ASP A 10 -4.19 -8.13 3.47
C ASP A 10 -3.17 -6.99 3.41
N ALA A 11 -3.05 -6.19 4.47
CA ALA A 11 -2.13 -5.05 4.48
C ALA A 11 -0.67 -5.46 4.31
N LEU A 12 -0.20 -6.47 5.05
CA LEU A 12 1.18 -6.95 4.95
C LEU A 12 1.41 -7.71 3.63
N GLY A 13 0.45 -8.51 3.19
CA GLY A 13 0.50 -9.21 1.92
C GLY A 13 0.57 -8.26 0.74
N SER A 14 -0.22 -7.17 0.75
CA SER A 14 -0.18 -6.12 -0.27
C SER A 14 1.19 -5.46 -0.37
N CYS A 15 1.91 -5.28 0.75
CA CYS A 15 3.29 -4.79 0.72
C CYS A 15 4.22 -5.75 -0.04
N VAL A 16 4.06 -7.05 0.15
CA VAL A 16 4.84 -8.08 -0.57
C VAL A 16 4.48 -8.08 -2.06
N PHE A 17 3.18 -8.02 -2.41
CA PHE A 17 2.73 -7.94 -3.80
C PHE A 17 3.24 -6.69 -4.50
N ASN A 18 3.25 -5.53 -3.85
CA ASN A 18 3.81 -4.30 -4.40
C ASN A 18 5.31 -4.43 -4.72
N LEU A 19 6.09 -5.11 -3.87
CA LEU A 19 7.49 -5.43 -4.17
C LEU A 19 7.62 -6.43 -5.33
N ALA A 20 6.74 -7.42 -5.42
CA ALA A 20 6.71 -8.34 -6.56
C ALA A 20 6.35 -7.62 -7.86
N ILE A 21 5.42 -6.66 -7.83
CA ILE A 21 5.10 -5.81 -8.98
C ILE A 21 6.32 -4.98 -9.41
N LEU A 22 7.12 -4.47 -8.46
CA LEU A 22 8.37 -3.75 -8.78
C LEU A 22 9.36 -4.64 -9.53
N ILE A 23 9.44 -5.94 -9.21
CA ILE A 23 10.24 -6.92 -9.96
C ILE A 23 9.71 -7.07 -11.39
N VAL A 24 8.36 -7.13 -11.55
CA VAL A 24 7.75 -7.18 -12.89
C VAL A 24 8.11 -5.94 -13.70
N VAL A 25 8.10 -4.75 -13.08
CA VAL A 25 8.54 -3.50 -13.72
C VAL A 25 9.99 -3.59 -14.17
N ASP A 26 10.87 -4.14 -13.34
CA ASP A 26 12.29 -4.30 -13.69
C ASP A 26 12.47 -5.19 -14.92
N PHE A 27 11.74 -6.31 -15.01
CA PHE A 27 11.73 -7.16 -16.20
C PHE A 27 11.14 -6.49 -17.45
N MET A 28 10.21 -5.53 -17.30
CA MET A 28 9.65 -4.77 -18.42
C MET A 28 10.65 -3.77 -19.00
N LEU A 29 11.58 -3.29 -18.21
CA LEU A 29 12.63 -2.34 -18.60
C LEU A 29 13.79 -3.11 -19.23
N ARG A 30 13.78 -3.19 -20.56
CA ARG A 30 14.86 -3.84 -21.30
C ARG A 30 16.13 -2.96 -21.26
N GLY A 31 17.20 -3.50 -20.70
CA GLY A 31 18.57 -2.94 -20.81
C GLY A 31 19.12 -2.27 -19.56
N GLU A 32 18.31 -1.57 -18.75
CA GLU A 32 18.77 -0.93 -17.52
C GLU A 32 17.80 -1.19 -16.37
N PRO A 33 18.30 -1.53 -15.17
CA PRO A 33 17.46 -1.83 -14.02
C PRO A 33 16.70 -0.58 -13.53
N VAL A 34 15.54 -0.81 -12.89
CA VAL A 34 14.65 0.25 -12.36
C VAL A 34 15.43 1.27 -11.51
N TYR A 35 16.33 0.82 -10.66
CA TYR A 35 17.04 1.68 -9.72
C TYR A 35 18.01 2.67 -10.40
N SER A 36 18.47 2.39 -11.62
CA SER A 36 19.33 3.32 -12.37
C SER A 36 18.54 4.46 -13.02
N ARG A 37 17.24 4.24 -13.27
CA ARG A 37 16.33 5.20 -13.92
C ARG A 37 15.41 5.91 -12.95
N ALA A 38 15.13 5.28 -11.81
CA ALA A 38 14.24 5.83 -10.80
C ALA A 38 14.90 6.97 -10.04
N ASN A 39 14.08 7.95 -9.62
CA ASN A 39 14.56 9.09 -8.83
C ASN A 39 15.08 8.61 -7.47
N ARG A 40 16.16 9.23 -7.00
CA ARG A 40 16.77 8.94 -5.69
C ARG A 40 15.80 9.15 -4.52
N GLY A 41 14.76 9.97 -4.69
CA GLY A 41 13.68 10.14 -3.70
C GLY A 41 12.95 8.85 -3.33
N HIS A 42 12.90 7.89 -4.25
CA HIS A 42 12.28 6.58 -3.99
C HIS A 42 13.07 5.76 -2.97
N ILE A 43 14.39 6.01 -2.80
CA ILE A 43 15.21 5.40 -1.75
C ILE A 43 14.70 5.83 -0.36
N ILE A 44 14.30 7.10 -0.22
CA ILE A 44 13.74 7.64 1.02
C ILE A 44 12.41 6.96 1.33
N SER A 45 11.49 6.90 0.36
CA SER A 45 10.20 6.23 0.53
C SER A 45 10.35 4.74 0.84
N GLY A 46 11.24 4.05 0.13
CA GLY A 46 11.56 2.64 0.37
C GLY A 46 12.18 2.41 1.75
N GLY A 47 13.11 3.27 2.16
CA GLY A 47 13.73 3.23 3.49
C GLY A 47 12.72 3.37 4.62
N PHE A 48 11.81 4.34 4.54
CA PHE A 48 10.71 4.48 5.50
C PHE A 48 9.75 3.28 5.47
N GLY A 49 9.46 2.73 4.28
CA GLY A 49 8.66 1.52 4.15
C GLY A 49 9.27 0.34 4.92
N ILE A 50 10.58 0.11 4.79
CA ILE A 50 11.30 -0.94 5.52
C ILE A 50 11.23 -0.69 7.04
N VAL A 51 11.44 0.54 7.49
CA VAL A 51 11.36 0.89 8.92
C VAL A 51 9.97 0.63 9.49
N LEU A 52 8.92 1.07 8.79
CA LEU A 52 7.54 0.89 9.24
C LEU A 52 7.11 -0.57 9.25
N ILE A 53 7.40 -1.33 8.18
CA ILE A 53 7.09 -2.77 8.12
C ILE A 53 7.87 -3.53 9.20
N GLY A 54 9.15 -3.21 9.39
CA GLY A 54 9.98 -3.80 10.43
C GLY A 54 9.48 -3.49 11.84
N PHE A 55 8.98 -2.26 12.06
CA PHE A 55 8.35 -1.87 13.32
C PHE A 55 7.08 -2.68 13.58
N VAL A 56 6.19 -2.84 12.58
CA VAL A 56 4.98 -3.68 12.71
C VAL A 56 5.35 -5.13 13.01
N ALA A 57 6.31 -5.71 12.30
CA ALA A 57 6.75 -7.07 12.56
C ALA A 57 7.28 -7.24 13.99
N LEU A 58 8.06 -6.27 14.49
CA LEU A 58 8.56 -6.27 15.86
C LEU A 58 7.41 -6.19 16.89
N THR A 59 6.41 -5.32 16.66
CA THR A 59 5.27 -5.20 17.58
C THR A 59 4.47 -6.48 17.65
N ILE A 60 4.18 -7.12 16.52
CA ILE A 60 3.49 -8.41 16.48
C ILE A 60 4.28 -9.47 17.29
N MET A 61 5.60 -9.52 17.14
CA MET A 61 6.43 -10.47 17.91
C MET A 61 6.40 -10.19 19.41
N VAL A 62 6.39 -8.92 19.82
CA VAL A 62 6.33 -8.53 21.23
C VAL A 62 4.97 -8.87 21.83
N ASP A 63 3.88 -8.60 21.11
CA ASP A 63 2.51 -8.89 21.58
C ASP A 63 2.24 -10.40 21.71
N GLN A 64 2.72 -11.22 20.76
CA GLN A 64 2.63 -12.67 20.84
C GLN A 64 3.34 -13.25 22.08
N ASN A 65 4.39 -12.59 22.57
CA ASN A 65 5.10 -12.98 23.79
C ASN A 65 4.53 -12.35 25.07
N GLY A 66 3.38 -11.67 25.00
CA GLY A 66 2.71 -11.06 26.16
C GLY A 66 3.38 -9.79 26.67
N GLY A 67 4.32 -9.19 25.89
CA GLY A 67 5.06 -7.99 26.26
C GLY A 67 4.43 -6.68 25.78
N GLY A 68 3.29 -6.72 25.08
CA GLY A 68 2.64 -5.54 24.50
C GLY A 68 2.10 -4.59 25.57
N LEU A 69 2.55 -3.34 25.52
CA LEU A 69 1.99 -2.25 26.33
C LEU A 69 0.72 -1.74 25.65
N ARG A 70 -0.34 -1.54 26.46
CA ARG A 70 -1.66 -1.13 25.96
C ARG A 70 -2.07 0.22 26.55
N LEU A 71 -2.70 1.02 25.70
CA LEU A 71 -3.34 2.27 26.07
C LEU A 71 -4.87 2.11 25.85
N GLY A 72 -5.56 1.53 26.85
CA GLY A 72 -6.94 1.11 26.68
C GLY A 72 -7.06 -0.13 25.77
N HIS A 73 -7.78 -0.03 24.66
CA HIS A 73 -7.92 -1.08 23.65
C HIS A 73 -6.87 -1.01 22.53
N ILE A 74 -6.08 0.06 22.48
CA ILE A 74 -5.08 0.33 21.42
C ILE A 74 -3.69 -0.09 21.92
N GLY A 75 -2.89 -0.73 21.07
CA GLY A 75 -1.48 -0.97 21.33
C GLY A 75 -0.69 0.36 21.40
N ILE A 76 0.29 0.49 22.30
CA ILE A 76 1.16 1.67 22.36
C ILE A 76 1.98 1.84 21.08
N SER A 77 2.16 0.77 20.33
CA SER A 77 2.77 0.74 18.99
C SER A 77 2.05 1.61 17.98
N THR A 78 0.71 1.69 18.03
CA THR A 78 -0.10 2.42 17.06
C THR A 78 0.16 3.92 17.04
N PRO A 79 0.14 4.66 18.17
CA PRO A 79 0.53 6.08 18.14
C PRO A 79 1.98 6.28 17.70
N ILE A 80 2.90 5.38 18.03
CA ILE A 80 4.29 5.46 17.57
C ILE A 80 4.34 5.27 16.04
N MET A 81 3.61 4.29 15.50
CA MET A 81 3.52 4.04 14.05
C MET A 81 2.94 5.24 13.31
N LEU A 82 1.89 5.88 13.85
CA LEU A 82 1.32 7.10 13.28
C LEU A 82 2.33 8.26 13.25
N LEU A 83 3.10 8.45 14.31
CA LEU A 83 4.16 9.48 14.35
C LEU A 83 5.26 9.19 13.32
N LEU A 84 5.71 7.94 13.21
CA LEU A 84 6.69 7.52 12.22
C LEU A 84 6.15 7.71 10.79
N TYR A 85 4.88 7.36 10.55
CA TYR A 85 4.23 7.57 9.27
C TYR A 85 4.14 9.05 8.88
N VAL A 86 3.69 9.91 9.79
CA VAL A 86 3.62 11.37 9.56
C VAL A 86 5.01 11.94 9.27
N GLY A 87 6.03 11.52 10.02
CA GLY A 87 7.43 11.89 9.79
C GLY A 87 7.92 11.45 8.40
N ALA A 88 7.63 10.20 8.02
CA ALA A 88 7.96 9.66 6.71
C ALA A 88 7.29 10.46 5.58
N MET A 89 5.98 10.66 5.67
CA MET A 89 5.22 11.40 4.66
C MET A 89 5.67 12.86 4.54
N ARG A 90 5.96 13.52 5.65
CA ARG A 90 6.51 14.88 5.63
C ARG A 90 7.87 14.93 4.91
N THR A 91 8.74 13.97 5.19
CA THR A 91 10.08 13.93 4.58
C THR A 91 9.98 13.67 3.07
N VAL A 92 9.17 12.69 2.66
CA VAL A 92 8.92 12.39 1.25
C VAL A 92 8.31 13.59 0.54
N PHE A 93 7.29 14.23 1.14
CA PHE A 93 6.62 15.39 0.55
C PHE A 93 7.56 16.59 0.34
N VAL A 94 8.40 16.90 1.34
CA VAL A 94 9.38 17.99 1.24
C VAL A 94 10.38 17.69 0.12
N TYR A 95 10.89 16.47 0.07
CA TYR A 95 11.82 16.06 -0.98
C TYR A 95 11.21 16.15 -2.37
N GLU A 96 10.01 15.63 -2.56
CA GLU A 96 9.32 15.67 -3.87
C GLU A 96 8.95 17.09 -4.28
N ARG A 97 8.55 17.94 -3.33
CA ARG A 97 8.24 19.34 -3.63
C ARG A 97 9.43 20.09 -4.21
N ASP A 98 10.61 19.86 -3.64
CA ASP A 98 11.83 20.56 -4.07
C ASP A 98 12.34 20.07 -5.46
N HIS A 99 11.82 18.91 -5.92
CA HIS A 99 12.21 18.32 -7.22
C HIS A 99 11.07 18.30 -8.25
N ARG A 100 9.95 18.97 -7.99
CA ARG A 100 8.73 18.97 -8.83
C ARG A 100 8.89 19.54 -10.24
N GLU A 101 9.84 20.45 -10.45
CA GLU A 101 9.93 21.21 -11.71
C GLU A 101 10.23 20.34 -12.95
N GLN A 102 10.73 19.12 -12.76
CA GLN A 102 11.09 18.22 -13.85
C GLN A 102 9.94 17.35 -14.39
N PHE A 103 8.79 17.28 -13.69
CA PHE A 103 7.75 16.27 -13.95
C PHE A 103 6.47 16.78 -14.63
N SER A 104 6.18 18.09 -14.60
CA SER A 104 4.84 18.58 -14.94
C SER A 104 4.59 18.86 -16.42
N GLU A 105 5.62 19.06 -17.24
CA GLU A 105 5.42 19.50 -18.62
C GLU A 105 5.09 18.39 -19.62
N ASP A 106 5.56 17.16 -19.40
CA ASP A 106 5.45 16.10 -20.40
C ASP A 106 4.09 15.38 -20.40
N VAL A 107 3.40 15.28 -19.27
CA VAL A 107 2.13 14.54 -19.14
C VAL A 107 0.94 15.34 -19.65
N ALA A 108 0.91 16.65 -19.44
CA ALA A 108 -0.20 17.53 -19.86
C ALA A 108 -0.35 17.62 -21.39
N ARG A 109 0.72 17.38 -22.15
CA ARG A 109 0.70 17.47 -23.62
C ARG A 109 0.16 16.22 -24.31
N ARG A 110 0.00 15.09 -23.62
CA ARG A 110 -0.31 13.79 -24.25
C ARG A 110 -1.81 13.51 -24.45
N HIS A 111 -2.68 14.23 -23.76
CA HIS A 111 -4.14 14.01 -23.83
C HIS A 111 -4.93 15.32 -23.90
N PRO A 112 -4.82 16.10 -24.99
CA PRO A 112 -5.49 17.40 -25.11
C PRO A 112 -7.03 17.28 -25.14
N ASP A 113 -7.56 16.11 -25.50
CA ASP A 113 -9.01 15.89 -25.66
C ASP A 113 -9.72 15.47 -24.37
N VAL A 114 -8.98 15.23 -23.27
CA VAL A 114 -9.56 14.80 -21.99
C VAL A 114 -9.74 15.98 -21.05
N THR A 115 -10.95 16.42 -20.85
CA THR A 115 -11.25 17.48 -19.86
C THR A 115 -11.08 16.95 -18.43
N LEU A 116 -10.68 17.83 -17.50
CA LEU A 116 -10.54 17.52 -16.09
C LEU A 116 -11.83 16.90 -15.50
N ALA A 117 -13.00 17.46 -15.90
CA ALA A 117 -14.31 16.95 -15.44
C ALA A 117 -14.58 15.52 -15.93
N MET A 118 -14.19 15.20 -17.19
CA MET A 118 -14.33 13.85 -17.72
C MET A 118 -13.41 12.87 -17.00
N ALA A 119 -12.15 13.25 -16.77
CA ALA A 119 -11.19 12.45 -16.03
C ALA A 119 -11.66 12.20 -14.59
N ALA A 120 -12.07 13.24 -13.88
CA ALA A 120 -12.58 13.15 -12.51
C ALA A 120 -13.81 12.24 -12.39
N ARG A 121 -14.77 12.35 -13.34
CA ARG A 121 -15.97 11.49 -13.34
C ARG A 121 -15.62 10.02 -13.58
N ARG A 122 -14.73 9.73 -14.53
CA ARG A 122 -14.26 8.35 -14.81
C ARG A 122 -13.51 7.77 -13.61
N TYR A 123 -12.65 8.58 -13.00
CA TYR A 123 -11.93 8.20 -11.78
C TYR A 123 -12.89 7.90 -10.63
N ALA A 124 -13.85 8.78 -10.37
CA ALA A 124 -14.83 8.60 -9.29
C ALA A 124 -15.67 7.33 -9.48
N ALA A 125 -16.11 7.05 -10.73
CA ALA A 125 -16.86 5.83 -11.03
C ALA A 125 -16.03 4.56 -10.81
N ALA A 126 -14.75 4.56 -11.24
CA ALA A 126 -13.85 3.45 -11.01
C ALA A 126 -13.53 3.26 -9.53
N ALA A 127 -13.27 4.36 -8.80
CA ALA A 127 -13.00 4.33 -7.36
C ALA A 127 -14.22 3.79 -6.58
N ALA A 128 -15.43 4.18 -6.95
CA ALA A 128 -16.67 3.65 -6.33
C ALA A 128 -16.82 2.14 -6.57
N ALA A 129 -16.55 1.66 -7.79
CA ALA A 129 -16.59 0.24 -8.11
C ALA A 129 -15.57 -0.58 -7.31
N ILE A 130 -14.35 -0.06 -7.19
CA ILE A 130 -13.28 -0.68 -6.39
C ILE A 130 -13.66 -0.70 -4.90
N ALA A 131 -14.20 0.40 -4.37
CA ALA A 131 -14.63 0.47 -2.97
C ALA A 131 -15.73 -0.57 -2.65
N VAL A 132 -16.73 -0.71 -3.52
CA VAL A 132 -17.78 -1.73 -3.37
C VAL A 132 -17.22 -3.15 -3.41
N ALA A 133 -16.32 -3.43 -4.36
CA ALA A 133 -15.66 -4.72 -4.46
C ALA A 133 -14.78 -5.00 -3.23
N GLY A 134 -14.02 -4.00 -2.75
CA GLY A 134 -13.16 -4.09 -1.58
C GLY A 134 -13.94 -4.42 -0.30
N VAL A 135 -15.12 -3.84 -0.11
CA VAL A 135 -16.01 -4.19 1.03
C VAL A 135 -16.47 -5.65 0.98
N ALA A 136 -16.66 -6.21 -0.21
CA ALA A 136 -17.12 -7.60 -0.37
C ALA A 136 -15.99 -8.63 -0.17
N LEU A 137 -14.73 -8.27 -0.42
CA LEU A 137 -13.59 -9.18 -0.40
C LEU A 137 -13.37 -9.91 0.95
N PRO A 138 -13.39 -9.25 2.13
CA PRO A 138 -13.20 -9.93 3.40
C PRO A 138 -14.26 -11.00 3.68
N PHE A 139 -15.50 -10.78 3.25
CA PHE A 139 -16.57 -11.77 3.40
C PHE A 139 -16.34 -12.99 2.49
N ALA A 140 -15.98 -12.75 1.24
CA ALA A 140 -15.63 -13.83 0.32
C ALA A 140 -14.41 -14.62 0.84
N GLY A 141 -13.38 -13.92 1.34
CA GLY A 141 -12.20 -14.54 1.94
C GLY A 141 -12.51 -15.38 3.16
N SER A 142 -13.34 -14.85 4.08
CA SER A 142 -13.78 -15.61 5.26
C SER A 142 -14.55 -16.87 4.85
N ALA A 143 -15.48 -16.78 3.89
CA ALA A 143 -16.22 -17.93 3.40
C ALA A 143 -15.29 -18.99 2.76
N ILE A 144 -14.28 -18.56 2.00
CA ILE A 144 -13.27 -19.47 1.44
C ILE A 144 -12.47 -20.15 2.54
N ALA A 145 -12.01 -19.40 3.56
CA ALA A 145 -11.26 -19.94 4.69
C ALA A 145 -12.08 -21.03 5.41
N ASP A 146 -13.36 -20.75 5.68
CA ASP A 146 -14.24 -21.67 6.41
C ASP A 146 -14.57 -22.93 5.59
N ILE A 147 -14.85 -22.79 4.29
CA ILE A 147 -15.17 -23.95 3.38
C ILE A 147 -13.94 -24.83 3.16
N MET A 148 -12.77 -24.21 2.95
CA MET A 148 -11.54 -24.93 2.64
C MET A 148 -10.77 -25.39 3.88
N GLY A 149 -11.14 -24.92 5.07
CA GLY A 149 -10.40 -25.15 6.31
C GLY A 149 -9.03 -24.44 6.32
N TRP A 150 -8.88 -23.34 5.58
CA TRP A 150 -7.63 -22.61 5.50
C TRP A 150 -7.52 -21.57 6.63
N ASN A 151 -6.27 -21.29 7.02
CA ASN A 151 -5.99 -20.23 7.98
C ASN A 151 -6.40 -18.86 7.39
N ARG A 152 -7.08 -18.02 8.19
CA ARG A 152 -7.59 -16.71 7.77
C ARG A 152 -6.47 -15.74 7.40
N THR A 153 -5.35 -15.77 8.12
CA THR A 153 -4.16 -14.98 7.78
C THR A 153 -3.62 -15.38 6.40
N PHE A 154 -3.56 -16.69 6.10
CA PHE A 154 -3.13 -17.17 4.78
C PHE A 154 -4.05 -16.66 3.66
N VAL A 155 -5.38 -16.70 3.87
CA VAL A 155 -6.36 -16.20 2.89
C VAL A 155 -6.21 -14.69 2.71
N GLY A 156 -6.06 -13.92 3.79
CA GLY A 156 -5.80 -12.48 3.75
C GLY A 156 -4.51 -12.16 2.99
N THR A 157 -3.41 -12.79 3.38
CA THR A 157 -2.08 -12.50 2.83
C THR A 157 -1.93 -12.91 1.36
N LEU A 158 -2.52 -14.01 0.94
CA LEU A 158 -2.32 -14.53 -0.42
C LEU A 158 -3.47 -14.14 -1.37
N LEU A 159 -4.70 -14.46 -1.00
CA LEU A 159 -5.83 -14.30 -1.94
C LEU A 159 -6.37 -12.89 -1.93
N ILE A 160 -6.62 -12.30 -0.76
CA ILE A 160 -7.19 -10.96 -0.68
C ILE A 160 -6.15 -9.93 -1.06
N ALA A 161 -4.94 -10.00 -0.49
CA ALA A 161 -3.86 -9.08 -0.84
C ALA A 161 -3.47 -9.16 -2.32
N GLY A 162 -3.49 -10.35 -2.91
CA GLY A 162 -3.30 -10.52 -4.35
C GLY A 162 -4.38 -9.82 -5.16
N ALA A 163 -5.65 -9.98 -4.78
CA ALA A 163 -6.79 -9.36 -5.46
C ALA A 163 -6.81 -7.83 -5.30
N THR A 164 -6.54 -7.32 -4.11
CA THR A 164 -6.50 -5.87 -3.82
C THR A 164 -5.31 -5.18 -4.47
N SER A 165 -4.22 -5.92 -4.76
CA SER A 165 -3.03 -5.39 -5.46
C SER A 165 -3.14 -5.45 -7.00
N LEU A 166 -4.21 -6.02 -7.57
CA LEU A 166 -4.41 -6.01 -9.03
C LEU A 166 -4.55 -4.59 -9.61
N PRO A 167 -5.27 -3.63 -9.00
CA PRO A 167 -5.32 -2.27 -9.47
C PRO A 167 -3.92 -1.62 -9.53
N GLU A 168 -3.09 -1.83 -8.51
CA GLU A 168 -1.71 -1.35 -8.47
C GLU A 168 -0.87 -1.92 -9.62
N LEU A 169 -1.02 -3.22 -9.92
CA LEU A 169 -0.36 -3.86 -11.06
C LEU A 169 -0.75 -3.19 -12.38
N VAL A 170 -2.05 -2.99 -12.62
CA VAL A 170 -2.56 -2.39 -13.86
C VAL A 170 -2.09 -0.95 -14.01
N VAL A 171 -2.21 -0.13 -12.95
CA VAL A 171 -1.77 1.28 -12.96
C VAL A 171 -0.26 1.38 -13.17
N THR A 172 0.50 0.51 -12.50
CA THR A 172 1.97 0.47 -12.63
C THR A 172 2.41 0.10 -14.05
N ILE A 173 1.83 -0.95 -14.64
CA ILE A 173 2.11 -1.34 -16.03
C ILE A 173 1.73 -0.21 -16.99
N ALA A 174 0.59 0.44 -16.79
CA ALA A 174 0.18 1.58 -17.61
C ALA A 174 1.18 2.74 -17.49
N ALA A 175 1.59 3.11 -16.28
CA ALA A 175 2.56 4.17 -16.03
C ALA A 175 3.91 3.89 -16.73
N VAL A 176 4.41 2.65 -16.62
CA VAL A 176 5.66 2.24 -17.32
C VAL A 176 5.51 2.34 -18.83
N ARG A 177 4.38 1.87 -19.39
CA ARG A 177 4.11 1.96 -20.85
C ARG A 177 4.01 3.40 -21.34
N TYR A 178 3.55 4.32 -20.50
CA TYR A 178 3.52 5.75 -20.80
C TYR A 178 4.86 6.46 -20.55
N GLY A 179 5.91 5.74 -20.13
CA GLY A 179 7.22 6.30 -19.84
C GLY A 179 7.28 7.05 -18.49
N ALA A 180 6.27 6.90 -17.64
CA ALA A 180 6.18 7.53 -16.33
C ALA A 180 6.70 6.60 -15.21
N LEU A 181 7.95 6.12 -15.35
CA LEU A 181 8.55 5.15 -14.43
C LEU A 181 8.56 5.64 -12.97
N ASN A 182 8.90 6.91 -12.77
CA ASN A 182 8.90 7.47 -11.41
C ASN A 182 7.52 7.46 -10.76
N MET A 183 6.45 7.67 -11.53
CA MET A 183 5.08 7.57 -11.04
C MET A 183 4.73 6.11 -10.65
N ALA A 184 5.18 5.13 -11.45
CA ALA A 184 5.00 3.72 -11.16
C ALA A 184 5.67 3.31 -9.83
N VAL A 185 6.96 3.66 -9.67
CA VAL A 185 7.72 3.34 -8.45
C VAL A 185 7.18 4.09 -7.24
N ALA A 186 6.87 5.39 -7.37
CA ALA A 186 6.26 6.19 -6.30
C ALA A 186 4.91 5.61 -5.84
N GLY A 187 4.09 5.15 -6.79
CA GLY A 187 2.80 4.52 -6.49
C GLY A 187 2.95 3.28 -5.63
N LEU A 188 3.83 2.35 -6.01
CA LEU A 188 4.07 1.10 -5.27
C LEU A 188 4.64 1.34 -3.86
N LEU A 189 5.67 2.20 -3.75
CA LEU A 189 6.27 2.52 -2.46
C LEU A 189 5.33 3.34 -1.57
N GLY A 190 4.54 4.25 -2.17
CA GLY A 190 3.50 5.02 -1.49
C GLY A 190 2.39 4.13 -0.95
N SER A 191 1.93 3.13 -1.73
CA SER A 191 0.96 2.13 -1.27
C SER A 191 1.47 1.33 -0.08
N ASN A 192 2.76 0.96 -0.05
CA ASN A 192 3.33 0.28 1.11
C ASN A 192 3.31 1.15 2.37
N LEU A 193 3.66 2.43 2.26
CA LEU A 193 3.54 3.37 3.38
C LEU A 193 2.09 3.52 3.84
N PHE A 194 1.14 3.59 2.89
CA PHE A 194 -0.28 3.73 3.19
C PHE A 194 -0.86 2.49 3.87
N ASN A 195 -0.44 1.28 3.50
CA ASN A 195 -0.84 0.05 4.16
C ASN A 195 -0.47 0.05 5.67
N MET A 196 0.67 0.65 6.04
CA MET A 196 1.04 0.81 7.46
C MET A 196 0.12 1.78 8.19
N LEU A 197 -0.35 2.84 7.51
CA LEU A 197 -1.37 3.74 8.07
C LEU A 197 -2.71 2.99 8.26
N ILE A 198 -3.11 2.17 7.30
CA ILE A 198 -4.35 1.37 7.39
C ILE A 198 -4.28 0.45 8.62
N LEU A 199 -3.19 -0.28 8.83
CA LEU A 199 -3.01 -1.11 10.03
C LEU A 199 -3.16 -0.32 11.34
N ALA A 200 -2.62 0.90 11.40
CA ALA A 200 -2.78 1.77 12.57
C ALA A 200 -4.25 2.19 12.79
N ILE A 201 -4.98 2.46 11.70
CA ILE A 201 -6.41 2.80 11.77
C ILE A 201 -7.23 1.59 12.20
N GLU A 202 -6.92 0.41 11.67
CA GLU A 202 -7.59 -0.86 12.01
C GLU A 202 -7.42 -1.18 13.49
N ASP A 203 -6.19 -1.08 14.05
CA ASP A 203 -5.94 -1.24 15.48
C ASP A 203 -6.75 -0.24 16.33
N GLY A 204 -6.83 1.02 15.88
CA GLY A 204 -7.62 2.04 16.57
C GLY A 204 -9.13 1.80 16.54
N LEU A 205 -9.65 1.15 15.50
CA LEU A 205 -11.06 0.83 15.32
C LEU A 205 -11.46 -0.53 15.89
N TYR A 206 -10.53 -1.42 16.15
CA TYR A 206 -10.78 -2.74 16.69
C TYR A 206 -10.92 -2.69 18.21
N LEU A 207 -12.16 -2.59 18.69
CA LEU A 207 -12.48 -2.41 20.11
C LEU A 207 -12.18 -3.62 21.02
N PRO A 208 -12.19 -4.89 20.54
CA PRO A 208 -11.90 -6.04 21.41
C PRO A 208 -10.47 -6.07 21.96
N GLY A 209 -9.52 -5.41 21.34
CA GLY A 209 -8.13 -5.34 21.78
C GLY A 209 -7.19 -4.90 20.66
N PRO A 210 -5.88 -4.83 20.89
CA PRO A 210 -4.90 -4.55 19.83
C PRO A 210 -4.91 -5.64 18.75
N LEU A 211 -4.64 -5.22 17.49
CA LEU A 211 -4.49 -6.14 16.35
C LEU A 211 -3.24 -6.99 16.43
#